data_707fb4fd9901c375ea12555d35a8ea23
#
_entry.id   707fb4fd9901c375ea12555d35a8ea23
#
_cell.length_a   1.000
_cell.length_b   1.000
_cell.length_c   1.000
_cell.angle_alpha   90.00
_cell.angle_beta   90.00
_cell.angle_gamma   90.00
#
_symmetry.space_group_name_H-M   'P 1'
#
loop_
_entity.id
_entity.type
_entity.pdbx_description
1 polymer ?
#
loop_
_entity_poly.entity_id
_entity_poly.type
_entity_poly.pdbx_seq_one_letter_code
_entity_poly.pdbx_strand_id
1 'polypeptide(L)'
;MPYHPDVKIAESFYKDANKKLLVWDFTKKAPQKMKKQVFTTLHYFIEHAANRERMHAQLGGLLRLYDFCVKEQIEDLEKMELEQIERFKETLGSDYQKHYYAGVTAWCAKALFMEAEEIHWDANVWYMERLHLQPERLDPSNPAQSISFAEVTHKGNRHLLQMYIKYGIGITNLAISNLRSE
;
A
#
# COMPACT_ATOMS: atom_id res chain seq x y z
N MET A 1 18.63 -9.86 -6.15
CA MET A 1 17.84 -10.70 -7.06
C MET A 1 16.43 -10.78 -6.54
N PRO A 2 15.37 -10.55 -7.34
CA PRO A 2 14.05 -10.79 -6.84
C PRO A 2 13.89 -12.29 -6.59
N TYR A 3 13.56 -12.63 -5.36
CA TYR A 3 13.22 -13.98 -4.95
C TYR A 3 11.70 -14.07 -4.94
N HIS A 4 11.13 -15.00 -5.70
CA HIS A 4 9.72 -15.33 -5.64
C HIS A 4 9.59 -16.81 -5.27
N PRO A 5 8.72 -17.20 -4.32
CA PRO A 5 8.55 -18.59 -3.91
C PRO A 5 8.10 -19.50 -5.05
N ASP A 6 7.34 -18.98 -6.04
CA ASP A 6 7.08 -19.70 -7.28
C ASP A 6 8.26 -19.55 -8.25
N VAL A 7 9.00 -20.65 -8.44
CA VAL A 7 10.18 -20.71 -9.31
C VAL A 7 9.86 -20.31 -10.75
N LYS A 8 8.67 -20.67 -11.29
CA LYS A 8 8.28 -20.33 -12.66
C LYS A 8 8.09 -18.83 -12.84
N ILE A 9 7.53 -18.15 -11.84
CA ILE A 9 7.39 -16.69 -11.85
C ILE A 9 8.78 -16.04 -11.78
N ALA A 10 9.65 -16.48 -10.88
CA ALA A 10 11.01 -15.98 -10.75
C ALA A 10 11.81 -16.15 -12.05
N GLU A 11 11.81 -17.36 -12.63
CA GLU A 11 12.49 -17.63 -13.91
C GLU A 11 11.95 -16.81 -15.06
N SER A 12 10.62 -16.63 -15.15
CA SER A 12 10.01 -15.84 -16.21
C SER A 12 10.40 -14.36 -16.15
N PHE A 13 10.62 -13.83 -14.95
CA PHE A 13 11.10 -12.47 -14.76
C PHE A 13 12.50 -12.24 -15.33
N TYR A 14 13.39 -13.24 -15.23
CA TYR A 14 14.78 -13.13 -15.68
C TYR A 14 15.02 -13.48 -17.15
N LYS A 15 14.09 -14.18 -17.79
CA LYS A 15 14.27 -14.61 -19.20
C LYS A 15 14.30 -13.45 -20.21
N ASP A 16 13.93 -12.25 -19.81
CA ASP A 16 13.84 -11.09 -20.69
C ASP A 16 15.09 -10.20 -20.55
N ALA A 17 16.17 -10.61 -21.19
CA ALA A 17 17.48 -9.96 -21.09
C ALA A 17 17.51 -8.48 -21.54
N ASN A 18 16.47 -8.00 -22.24
CA ASN A 18 16.38 -6.63 -22.76
C ASN A 18 15.70 -5.65 -21.78
N LYS A 19 15.29 -6.08 -20.59
CA LYS A 19 14.64 -5.20 -19.61
C LYS A 19 15.68 -4.41 -18.84
N LYS A 20 15.44 -3.10 -18.73
CA LYS A 20 16.21 -2.24 -17.81
C LYS A 20 16.09 -2.79 -16.40
N LEU A 21 17.22 -3.00 -15.74
CA LEU A 21 17.25 -3.33 -14.31
C LEU A 21 16.53 -2.24 -13.55
N LEU A 22 15.59 -2.66 -12.70
CA LEU A 22 14.98 -1.78 -11.74
C LEU A 22 15.94 -1.62 -10.57
N VAL A 23 16.35 -0.38 -10.29
CA VAL A 23 17.31 -0.08 -9.23
C VAL A 23 16.72 0.95 -8.28
N TRP A 24 16.61 0.60 -7.00
CA TRP A 24 16.26 1.50 -5.92
C TRP A 24 17.53 1.96 -5.22
N ASP A 25 17.94 3.20 -5.49
CA ASP A 25 19.14 3.78 -4.89
C ASP A 25 18.82 4.34 -3.50
N PHE A 26 18.95 3.50 -2.47
CA PHE A 26 18.73 3.88 -1.08
C PHE A 26 19.80 4.80 -0.49
N THR A 27 20.86 5.17 -1.24
CA THR A 27 21.85 6.17 -0.81
C THR A 27 21.32 7.60 -0.96
N LYS A 28 20.31 7.83 -1.80
CA LYS A 28 19.68 9.16 -1.97
C LYS A 28 19.24 9.73 -0.63
N LYS A 29 19.39 11.06 -0.46
CA LYS A 29 18.91 11.75 0.75
C LYS A 29 17.39 11.75 0.80
N ALA A 30 16.82 11.00 1.73
CA ALA A 30 15.38 10.87 1.93
C ALA A 30 15.07 10.34 3.34
N PRO A 31 13.84 10.49 3.85
CA PRO A 31 13.43 10.00 5.15
C PRO A 31 13.68 8.50 5.33
N GLN A 32 14.28 8.10 6.44
CA GLN A 32 14.65 6.70 6.68
C GLN A 32 13.43 5.78 6.84
N LYS A 33 12.34 6.29 7.43
CA LYS A 33 11.09 5.54 7.56
C LYS A 33 10.56 5.15 6.18
N MET A 34 10.45 6.12 5.28
CA MET A 34 10.01 5.89 3.90
C MET A 34 10.89 4.85 3.18
N LYS A 35 12.21 4.94 3.32
CA LYS A 35 13.13 3.96 2.72
C LYS A 35 12.89 2.53 3.24
N LYS A 36 12.68 2.38 4.55
CA LYS A 36 12.34 1.09 5.16
C LYS A 36 11.02 0.56 4.62
N GLN A 37 10.00 1.42 4.53
CA GLN A 37 8.69 1.06 4.00
C GLN A 37 8.78 0.62 2.53
N VAL A 38 9.54 1.32 1.69
CA VAL A 38 9.78 0.90 0.29
C VAL A 38 10.49 -0.45 0.25
N PHE A 39 11.47 -0.69 1.11
CA PHE A 39 12.17 -1.97 1.18
C PHE A 39 11.23 -3.12 1.60
N THR A 40 10.41 -2.94 2.63
CA THR A 40 9.39 -3.91 3.05
C THR A 40 8.39 -4.19 1.92
N THR A 41 7.89 -3.13 1.27
CA THR A 41 6.97 -3.26 0.14
C THR A 41 7.60 -4.01 -1.05
N LEU A 42 8.88 -3.76 -1.33
CA LEU A 42 9.62 -4.47 -2.36
C LEU A 42 9.64 -5.98 -2.11
N HIS A 43 9.95 -6.40 -0.89
CA HIS A 43 9.93 -7.79 -0.48
C HIS A 43 8.53 -8.39 -0.63
N TYR A 44 7.52 -7.72 -0.08
CA TYR A 44 6.13 -8.17 -0.18
C TYR A 44 5.69 -8.38 -1.64
N PHE A 45 6.00 -7.45 -2.54
CA PHE A 45 5.63 -7.59 -3.95
C PHE A 45 6.34 -8.75 -4.65
N ILE A 46 7.59 -9.02 -4.28
CA ILE A 46 8.34 -10.15 -4.82
C ILE A 46 7.76 -11.47 -4.34
N GLU A 47 7.40 -11.56 -3.07
CA GLU A 47 6.92 -12.80 -2.46
C GLU A 47 5.46 -13.12 -2.80
N HIS A 48 4.60 -12.09 -3.01
CA HIS A 48 3.15 -12.26 -3.13
C HIS A 48 2.59 -11.92 -4.52
N ALA A 49 3.44 -11.70 -5.51
CA ALA A 49 2.96 -11.43 -6.87
C ALA A 49 2.25 -12.66 -7.47
N ALA A 50 1.00 -12.51 -7.87
CA ALA A 50 0.21 -13.60 -8.46
C ALA A 50 0.78 -14.11 -9.80
N ASN A 51 1.50 -13.26 -10.53
CA ASN A 51 2.12 -13.58 -11.80
C ASN A 51 3.19 -12.54 -12.17
N ARG A 52 3.92 -12.80 -13.28
CA ARG A 52 4.96 -11.93 -13.81
C ARG A 52 4.48 -10.52 -14.14
N GLU A 53 3.33 -10.39 -14.78
CA GLU A 53 2.79 -9.08 -15.20
C GLU A 53 2.47 -8.22 -13.98
N ARG A 54 1.85 -8.82 -12.97
CA ARG A 54 1.56 -8.15 -11.71
C ARG A 54 2.84 -7.71 -11.01
N MET A 55 3.85 -8.58 -10.95
CA MET A 55 5.15 -8.25 -10.38
C MET A 55 5.79 -7.05 -11.10
N HIS A 56 5.77 -7.04 -12.43
CA HIS A 56 6.30 -5.92 -13.22
C HIS A 56 5.59 -4.61 -12.93
N ALA A 57 4.26 -4.65 -12.89
CA ALA A 57 3.46 -3.47 -12.59
C ALA A 57 3.77 -2.93 -11.18
N GLN A 58 3.85 -3.82 -10.20
CA GLN A 58 4.14 -3.47 -8.81
C GLN A 58 5.56 -2.90 -8.66
N LEU A 59 6.57 -3.57 -9.19
CA LEU A 59 7.96 -3.13 -9.09
C LEU A 59 8.21 -1.84 -9.88
N GLY A 60 7.68 -1.73 -11.10
CA GLY A 60 7.81 -0.52 -11.90
C GLY A 60 7.11 0.68 -11.26
N GLY A 61 5.90 0.46 -10.73
CA GLY A 61 5.17 1.47 -9.99
C GLY A 61 5.88 1.90 -8.70
N LEU A 62 6.39 0.93 -7.93
CA LEU A 62 7.14 1.19 -6.70
C LEU A 62 8.41 2.03 -6.96
N LEU A 63 9.13 1.77 -8.06
CA LEU A 63 10.29 2.57 -8.41
C LEU A 63 9.91 4.04 -8.68
N ARG A 64 8.81 4.26 -9.42
CA ARG A 64 8.30 5.62 -9.68
C ARG A 64 7.84 6.31 -8.41
N LEU A 65 7.13 5.58 -7.56
CA LEU A 65 6.71 6.09 -6.26
C LEU A 65 7.92 6.44 -5.37
N TYR A 66 8.94 5.59 -5.36
CA TYR A 66 10.19 5.87 -4.62
C TYR A 66 10.85 7.17 -5.08
N ASP A 67 11.04 7.35 -6.40
CA ASP A 67 11.62 8.58 -6.95
C ASP A 67 10.79 9.82 -6.59
N PHE A 68 9.45 9.71 -6.65
CA PHE A 68 8.54 10.76 -6.20
C PHE A 68 8.73 11.06 -4.70
N CYS A 69 8.73 10.02 -3.85
CA CYS A 69 8.89 10.19 -2.41
C CYS A 69 10.24 10.80 -2.02
N VAL A 70 11.31 10.46 -2.74
CA VAL A 70 12.63 11.10 -2.55
C VAL A 70 12.57 12.58 -2.89
N LYS A 71 11.93 12.93 -4.01
CA LYS A 71 11.79 14.34 -4.46
C LYS A 71 10.95 15.17 -3.49
N GLU A 72 9.81 14.63 -3.09
CA GLU A 72 8.83 15.33 -2.23
C GLU A 72 9.11 15.17 -0.73
N GLN A 73 10.19 14.45 -0.37
CA GLN A 73 10.56 14.17 1.03
C GLN A 73 9.41 13.57 1.84
N ILE A 74 8.66 12.63 1.23
CA ILE A 74 7.58 11.90 1.91
C ILE A 74 8.16 11.10 3.06
N GLU A 75 7.59 11.25 4.25
CA GLU A 75 8.07 10.58 5.46
C GLU A 75 7.47 9.20 5.66
N ASP A 76 6.19 9.03 5.28
CA ASP A 76 5.41 7.84 5.62
C ASP A 76 4.41 7.49 4.50
N LEU A 77 4.61 6.33 3.87
CA LEU A 77 3.75 5.86 2.79
C LEU A 77 2.32 5.49 3.25
N GLU A 78 2.16 5.06 4.51
CA GLU A 78 0.84 4.72 5.05
C GLU A 78 0.00 5.96 5.40
N LYS A 79 0.64 7.13 5.44
CA LYS A 79 0.03 8.42 5.79
C LYS A 79 0.04 9.42 4.65
N MET A 80 0.29 8.98 3.42
CA MET A 80 0.19 9.88 2.27
C MET A 80 -1.21 10.49 2.18
N GLU A 81 -1.25 11.81 2.03
CA GLU A 81 -2.49 12.56 1.86
C GLU A 81 -3.00 12.44 0.41
N LEU A 82 -4.30 12.61 0.20
CA LEU A 82 -4.89 12.50 -1.14
C LEU A 82 -4.21 13.42 -2.15
N GLU A 83 -3.88 14.65 -1.76
CA GLU A 83 -3.15 15.59 -2.62
C GLU A 83 -1.78 15.04 -3.06
N GLN A 84 -1.05 14.39 -2.16
CA GLN A 84 0.24 13.77 -2.49
C GLN A 84 0.06 12.58 -3.44
N ILE A 85 -1.01 11.79 -3.24
CA ILE A 85 -1.35 10.66 -4.12
C ILE A 85 -1.71 11.16 -5.52
N GLU A 86 -2.52 12.20 -5.64
CA GLU A 86 -2.89 12.78 -6.93
C GLU A 86 -1.66 13.40 -7.64
N ARG A 87 -0.83 14.16 -6.92
CA ARG A 87 0.44 14.68 -7.46
C ARG A 87 1.36 13.56 -7.95
N PHE A 88 1.43 12.43 -7.24
CA PHE A 88 2.15 11.27 -7.74
C PHE A 88 1.56 10.78 -9.06
N LYS A 89 0.24 10.61 -9.15
CA LYS A 89 -0.43 10.15 -10.38
C LYS A 89 -0.17 11.09 -11.57
N GLU A 90 -0.10 12.40 -11.34
CA GLU A 90 0.25 13.39 -12.35
C GLU A 90 1.67 13.23 -12.91
N THR A 91 2.59 12.64 -12.13
CA THR A 91 3.96 12.34 -12.61
C THR A 91 4.02 11.18 -13.59
N LEU A 92 2.95 10.41 -13.72
CA LEU A 92 2.88 9.26 -14.62
C LEU A 92 2.65 9.73 -16.07
N GLY A 93 3.74 9.70 -16.86
CA GLY A 93 3.78 10.39 -18.16
C GLY A 93 3.13 9.64 -19.33
N SER A 94 3.01 8.30 -19.27
CA SER A 94 2.44 7.50 -20.36
C SER A 94 1.13 6.83 -19.95
N ASP A 95 0.28 6.50 -20.93
CA ASP A 95 -0.97 5.78 -20.69
C ASP A 95 -0.71 4.42 -20.02
N TYR A 96 0.38 3.74 -20.42
CA TYR A 96 0.83 2.53 -19.74
C TYR A 96 1.09 2.76 -18.24
N GLN A 97 1.84 3.81 -17.89
CA GLN A 97 2.13 4.12 -16.48
C GLN A 97 0.86 4.48 -15.72
N LYS A 98 0.00 5.31 -16.30
CA LYS A 98 -1.29 5.68 -15.70
C LYS A 98 -2.16 4.46 -15.44
N HIS A 99 -2.21 3.54 -16.42
CA HIS A 99 -3.01 2.33 -16.27
C HIS A 99 -2.44 1.36 -15.21
N TYR A 100 -1.13 1.08 -15.26
CA TYR A 100 -0.53 0.02 -14.45
C TYR A 100 0.05 0.48 -13.10
N TYR A 101 0.41 1.77 -12.95
CA TYR A 101 1.11 2.25 -11.75
C TYR A 101 0.25 3.14 -10.85
N ALA A 102 -0.90 3.63 -11.31
CA ALA A 102 -1.76 4.52 -10.51
C ALA A 102 -2.18 3.92 -9.16
N GLY A 103 -2.33 2.60 -9.09
CA GLY A 103 -2.72 1.88 -7.88
C GLY A 103 -1.58 1.57 -6.92
N VAL A 104 -0.33 1.93 -7.23
CA VAL A 104 0.83 1.49 -6.43
C VAL A 104 0.80 2.01 -4.99
N THR A 105 0.27 3.20 -4.74
CA THR A 105 0.14 3.77 -3.39
C THR A 105 -0.77 2.91 -2.51
N ALA A 106 -1.90 2.44 -3.05
CA ALA A 106 -2.80 1.53 -2.35
C ALA A 106 -2.17 0.15 -2.13
N TRP A 107 -1.40 -0.37 -3.10
CA TRP A 107 -0.68 -1.63 -2.94
C TRP A 107 0.41 -1.54 -1.88
N CYS A 108 1.14 -0.41 -1.80
CA CYS A 108 2.11 -0.15 -0.74
C CYS A 108 1.44 -0.07 0.63
N ALA A 109 0.34 0.67 0.75
CA ALA A 109 -0.41 0.77 1.99
C ALA A 109 -0.89 -0.63 2.47
N LYS A 110 -1.39 -1.46 1.54
CA LYS A 110 -1.76 -2.85 1.88
C LYS A 110 -0.56 -3.67 2.34
N ALA A 111 0.53 -3.66 1.58
CA ALA A 111 1.73 -4.41 1.92
C ALA A 111 2.25 -4.05 3.31
N LEU A 112 2.38 -2.76 3.60
CA LEU A 112 2.89 -2.27 4.89
C LEU A 112 1.96 -2.63 6.04
N PHE A 113 0.64 -2.48 5.86
CA PHE A 113 -0.33 -2.83 6.88
C PHE A 113 -0.34 -4.34 7.17
N MET A 114 -0.17 -5.19 6.13
CA MET A 114 -0.15 -6.64 6.28
C MET A 114 1.15 -7.16 6.90
N GLU A 115 2.31 -6.55 6.59
CA GLU A 115 3.63 -6.97 7.07
C GLU A 115 4.05 -6.35 8.41
N ALA A 116 3.28 -5.39 8.93
CA ALA A 116 3.60 -4.76 10.21
C ALA A 116 3.62 -5.79 11.36
N GLU A 117 4.57 -5.70 12.29
CA GLU A 117 4.58 -6.52 13.50
C GLU A 117 3.32 -6.26 14.34
N GLU A 118 2.97 -4.98 14.50
CA GLU A 118 1.77 -4.53 15.18
C GLU A 118 0.83 -3.80 14.20
N ILE A 119 -0.46 -3.74 14.51
CA ILE A 119 -1.43 -3.02 13.69
C ILE A 119 -1.16 -1.52 13.77
N HIS A 120 -0.89 -0.90 12.63
CA HIS A 120 -0.71 0.55 12.50
C HIS A 120 -2.07 1.27 12.50
N TRP A 121 -2.64 1.47 13.69
CA TRP A 121 -3.95 2.11 13.87
C TRP A 121 -4.01 3.58 13.43
N ASP A 122 -2.89 4.19 13.14
CA ASP A 122 -2.76 5.55 12.62
C ASP A 122 -2.51 5.59 11.09
N ALA A 123 -2.53 4.44 10.42
CA ALA A 123 -2.49 4.33 8.96
C ALA A 123 -3.78 4.88 8.33
N ASN A 124 -3.66 5.51 7.16
CA ASN A 124 -4.82 6.08 6.45
C ASN A 124 -5.78 5.03 5.88
N VAL A 125 -5.36 3.78 5.77
CA VAL A 125 -6.20 2.66 5.31
C VAL A 125 -5.97 1.44 6.19
N TRP A 126 -7.05 0.86 6.68
CA TRP A 126 -7.00 -0.40 7.43
C TRP A 126 -7.58 -1.54 6.60
N TYR A 127 -6.93 -2.70 6.63
CA TYR A 127 -7.37 -3.90 5.92
C TYR A 127 -7.94 -4.92 6.90
N MET A 128 -9.22 -5.27 6.73
CA MET A 128 -9.99 -6.12 7.64
C MET A 128 -9.40 -7.53 7.73
N GLU A 129 -8.77 -7.99 6.66
CA GLU A 129 -8.04 -9.26 6.61
C GLU A 129 -7.04 -9.41 7.76
N ARG A 130 -6.32 -8.33 8.10
CA ARG A 130 -5.33 -8.29 9.19
C ARG A 130 -5.98 -8.27 10.58
N LEU A 131 -7.22 -7.80 10.69
CA LEU A 131 -7.90 -7.64 11.97
C LEU A 131 -8.58 -8.93 12.46
N HIS A 132 -8.58 -10.00 11.66
CA HIS A 132 -9.13 -11.31 12.00
C HIS A 132 -10.55 -11.25 12.58
N LEU A 133 -11.39 -10.38 12.01
CA LEU A 133 -12.77 -10.22 12.46
C LEU A 133 -13.62 -11.44 12.11
N GLN A 134 -14.64 -11.69 12.92
CA GLN A 134 -15.63 -12.72 12.62
C GLN A 134 -16.34 -12.42 11.28
N PRO A 135 -16.63 -13.44 10.45
CA PRO A 135 -17.23 -13.24 9.12
C PRO A 135 -18.52 -12.40 9.13
N GLU A 136 -19.32 -12.53 10.18
CA GLU A 136 -20.59 -11.81 10.35
C GLU A 136 -20.41 -10.31 10.54
N ARG A 137 -19.19 -9.87 10.89
CA ARG A 137 -18.83 -8.46 11.06
C ARG A 137 -18.31 -7.82 9.78
N LEU A 138 -18.01 -8.64 8.78
CA LEU A 138 -17.54 -8.16 7.49
C LEU A 138 -18.72 -7.77 6.61
N ASP A 139 -18.53 -6.78 5.75
CA ASP A 139 -19.52 -6.38 4.77
C ASP A 139 -19.32 -7.20 3.48
N PRO A 140 -20.24 -8.12 3.15
CA PRO A 140 -20.12 -8.95 1.93
C PRO A 140 -20.12 -8.12 0.64
N SER A 141 -20.69 -6.90 0.69
CA SER A 141 -20.75 -6.00 -0.46
C SER A 141 -19.46 -5.20 -0.67
N ASN A 142 -18.51 -5.24 0.29
CA ASN A 142 -17.22 -4.56 0.20
C ASN A 142 -16.08 -5.55 -0.14
N PRO A 143 -15.80 -5.82 -1.41
CA PRO A 143 -14.78 -6.79 -1.81
C PRO A 143 -13.36 -6.37 -1.39
N ALA A 144 -13.13 -5.07 -1.20
CA ALA A 144 -11.81 -4.57 -0.76
C ALA A 144 -11.53 -4.85 0.72
N GLN A 145 -12.57 -5.11 1.52
CA GLN A 145 -12.47 -5.35 2.95
C GLN A 145 -11.52 -4.37 3.65
N SER A 146 -11.67 -3.08 3.34
CA SER A 146 -10.81 -2.01 3.88
C SER A 146 -11.63 -0.81 4.34
N ILE A 147 -11.10 -0.07 5.32
CA ILE A 147 -11.61 1.22 5.76
C ILE A 147 -10.58 2.27 5.37
N SER A 148 -10.99 3.26 4.56
CA SER A 148 -10.15 4.41 4.20
C SER A 148 -10.53 5.63 5.02
N PHE A 149 -9.53 6.26 5.61
CA PHE A 149 -9.64 7.53 6.33
C PHE A 149 -9.03 8.69 5.53
N ALA A 150 -8.51 8.43 4.33
CA ALA A 150 -7.78 9.41 3.52
C ALA A 150 -8.66 10.62 3.12
N GLU A 151 -9.98 10.42 2.98
CA GLU A 151 -10.93 11.49 2.64
C GLU A 151 -11.17 12.47 3.79
N VAL A 152 -10.86 12.09 5.03
CA VAL A 152 -10.96 12.97 6.20
C VAL A 152 -9.70 13.83 6.26
N THR A 153 -9.74 15.00 5.62
CA THR A 153 -8.58 15.89 5.45
C THR A 153 -8.08 16.50 6.75
N HIS A 154 -8.97 16.79 7.70
CA HIS A 154 -8.57 17.33 9.00
C HIS A 154 -7.99 16.24 9.89
N LYS A 155 -6.68 16.30 10.17
CA LYS A 155 -5.94 15.26 10.91
C LYS A 155 -6.52 14.91 12.27
N GLY A 156 -7.00 15.91 13.02
CA GLY A 156 -7.64 15.70 14.34
C GLY A 156 -8.93 14.89 14.22
N ASN A 157 -9.79 15.23 13.25
CA ASN A 157 -11.03 14.51 13.02
C ASN A 157 -10.75 13.08 12.52
N ARG A 158 -9.76 12.91 11.65
CA ARG A 158 -9.30 11.59 11.19
C ARG A 158 -8.87 10.73 12.37
N HIS A 159 -8.04 11.27 13.27
CA HIS A 159 -7.58 10.56 14.45
C HIS A 159 -8.75 10.18 15.38
N LEU A 160 -9.69 11.08 15.62
CA LEU A 160 -10.88 10.78 16.43
C LEU A 160 -11.73 9.68 15.81
N LEU A 161 -11.93 9.71 14.49
CA LEU A 161 -12.66 8.67 13.77
C LEU A 161 -11.94 7.31 13.86
N GLN A 162 -10.62 7.30 13.66
CA GLN A 162 -9.80 6.10 13.84
C GLN A 162 -9.95 5.52 15.25
N MET A 163 -9.87 6.35 16.27
CA MET A 163 -10.04 5.92 17.66
C MET A 163 -11.46 5.37 17.93
N TYR A 164 -12.49 6.02 17.41
CA TYR A 164 -13.89 5.56 17.53
C TYR A 164 -14.07 4.17 16.89
N ILE A 165 -13.63 4.01 15.63
CA ILE A 165 -13.76 2.73 14.91
C ILE A 165 -12.91 1.64 15.58
N LYS A 166 -11.67 1.95 15.98
CA LYS A 166 -10.82 1.01 16.72
C LYS A 166 -11.50 0.49 17.99
N TYR A 167 -12.10 1.41 18.77
CA TYR A 167 -12.84 1.07 19.97
C TYR A 167 -14.05 0.20 19.62
N GLY A 168 -14.83 0.58 18.61
CA GLY A 168 -15.97 -0.21 18.13
C GLY A 168 -15.58 -1.61 17.68
N ILE A 169 -14.43 -1.75 17.01
CA ILE A 169 -13.90 -3.07 16.61
C ILE A 169 -13.56 -3.91 17.85
N GLY A 170 -12.94 -3.31 18.86
CA GLY A 170 -12.41 -4.04 20.02
C GLY A 170 -13.46 -4.45 21.04
N ILE A 171 -14.55 -3.71 21.19
CA ILE A 171 -15.51 -3.91 22.30
C ILE A 171 -16.94 -4.20 21.85
N THR A 172 -17.27 -4.04 20.58
CA THR A 172 -18.63 -4.32 20.08
C THR A 172 -18.61 -5.49 19.10
N ASN A 173 -19.79 -6.10 18.90
CA ASN A 173 -20.00 -7.10 17.85
C ASN A 173 -20.70 -6.50 16.62
N LEU A 174 -20.73 -5.17 16.51
CA LEU A 174 -21.34 -4.48 15.37
C LEU A 174 -20.61 -4.80 14.07
N ALA A 175 -21.39 -4.90 13.00
CA ALA A 175 -20.81 -4.98 11.66
C ALA A 175 -20.02 -3.70 11.34
N ILE A 176 -18.95 -3.85 10.55
CA ILE A 176 -18.09 -2.71 10.17
C ILE A 176 -18.87 -1.65 9.39
N SER A 177 -19.84 -2.08 8.56
CA SER A 177 -20.74 -1.16 7.85
C SER A 177 -21.49 -0.22 8.81
N ASN A 178 -21.94 -0.71 9.96
CA ASN A 178 -22.65 0.10 10.95
C ASN A 178 -21.71 1.11 11.65
N LEU A 179 -20.45 0.73 11.90
CA LEU A 179 -19.46 1.63 12.47
C LEU A 179 -19.03 2.77 11.51
N ARG A 180 -19.28 2.61 10.20
CA ARG A 180 -18.95 3.62 9.19
C ARG A 180 -20.10 4.58 8.89
N SER A 181 -21.32 4.23 9.24
CA SER A 181 -22.54 5.00 8.93
C SER A 181 -23.01 5.92 10.05
N GLU A 182 -22.41 5.87 11.24
CA GLU A 182 -22.61 6.79 12.35
C GLU A 182 -21.58 7.93 12.33
#